data_0d386efa6a990d1144376cd1f6b71ee6
#
_entry.id   0d386efa6a990d1144376cd1f6b71ee6
#
_cell.length_a   1.000
_cell.length_b   1.000
_cell.length_c   1.000
_cell.angle_alpha   90.00
_cell.angle_beta   90.00
_cell.angle_gamma   90.00
#
_symmetry.space_group_name_H-M   'P 1'
#
loop_
_entity.id
_entity.type
_entity.pdbx_description
1 polymer ?
#
loop_
_entity_poly.entity_id
_entity_poly.type
_entity_poly.pdbx_seq_one_letter_code
_entity_poly.pdbx_strand_id
1 'polypeptide(L)'
;MDQEIINSYSELNSLNVSRETYLDFEDYISMIIEKNKEINIISEKNAQNSIIRDRHIIDSAQIIDFIDLNSDTTTDLGSGAGMPGIIVAIMLKNLKNNMRVHLYEKSYHKSNFLREVSKKLNLKTEIYQKNIFETKNLKTGTIMSRALLTDFTICVQYQSP
;
A
#
# COMPACT_ATOMS: atom_id res chain seq x y z
N MET A 1 3.92 -22.01 -12.62
CA MET A 1 3.36 -20.66 -12.36
C MET A 1 3.49 -20.23 -10.91
N ASP A 2 3.02 -21.01 -9.95
CA ASP A 2 3.06 -20.63 -8.53
C ASP A 2 4.46 -20.49 -7.94
N GLN A 3 5.38 -21.39 -8.29
CA GLN A 3 6.76 -21.37 -7.78
C GLN A 3 7.58 -20.20 -8.35
N GLU A 4 7.29 -19.78 -9.57
CA GLU A 4 7.94 -18.62 -10.20
C GLU A 4 7.52 -17.33 -9.51
N ILE A 5 6.23 -17.21 -9.15
CA ILE A 5 5.73 -16.05 -8.39
C ILE A 5 6.41 -15.99 -7.03
N ILE A 6 6.42 -17.08 -6.27
CA ILE A 6 7.05 -17.14 -4.94
C ILE A 6 8.54 -16.76 -5.04
N ASN A 7 9.26 -17.29 -6.03
CA ASN A 7 10.67 -17.00 -6.22
C ASN A 7 10.93 -15.50 -6.54
N SER A 8 10.00 -14.83 -7.21
CA SER A 8 10.10 -13.40 -7.50
C SER A 8 9.96 -12.50 -6.28
N TYR A 9 9.54 -13.05 -5.14
CA TYR A 9 9.39 -12.37 -3.86
C TYR A 9 10.33 -12.91 -2.78
N SER A 10 11.48 -13.48 -3.17
CA SER A 10 12.45 -14.11 -2.24
C SER A 10 12.90 -13.19 -1.11
N GLU A 11 12.93 -11.88 -1.33
CA GLU A 11 13.29 -10.87 -0.32
C GLU A 11 12.25 -10.77 0.82
N LEU A 12 11.03 -11.26 0.61
CA LEU A 12 9.98 -11.29 1.62
C LEU A 12 9.89 -12.60 2.41
N ASN A 13 10.81 -13.55 2.19
CA ASN A 13 10.79 -14.84 2.85
C ASN A 13 10.86 -14.75 4.38
N SER A 14 11.55 -13.71 4.92
CA SER A 14 11.65 -13.46 6.36
C SER A 14 10.33 -12.99 6.99
N LEU A 15 9.38 -12.51 6.19
CA LEU A 15 8.10 -11.96 6.64
C LEU A 15 6.97 -13.01 6.70
N ASN A 16 7.26 -14.29 6.47
CA ASN A 16 6.27 -15.39 6.47
C ASN A 16 5.02 -15.08 5.63
N VAL A 17 5.23 -14.57 4.41
CA VAL A 17 4.16 -14.20 3.49
C VAL A 17 3.52 -15.45 2.90
N SER A 18 2.20 -15.54 2.96
CA SER A 18 1.44 -16.66 2.40
C SER A 18 1.40 -16.59 0.87
N ARG A 19 1.11 -17.74 0.23
CA ARG A 19 0.91 -17.81 -1.22
C ARG A 19 -0.22 -16.88 -1.69
N GLU A 20 -1.30 -16.84 -0.95
CA GLU A 20 -2.46 -15.98 -1.25
C GLU A 20 -2.08 -14.50 -1.26
N THR A 21 -1.16 -14.11 -0.39
CA THR A 21 -0.65 -12.74 -0.33
C THR A 21 0.15 -12.38 -1.57
N TYR A 22 0.98 -13.30 -2.08
CA TYR A 22 1.68 -13.08 -3.35
C TYR A 22 0.71 -12.95 -4.52
N LEU A 23 -0.39 -13.70 -4.54
CA LEU A 23 -1.44 -13.56 -5.55
C LEU A 23 -2.16 -12.21 -5.41
N ASP A 24 -2.45 -11.75 -4.21
CA ASP A 24 -3.00 -10.40 -3.97
C ASP A 24 -2.06 -9.31 -4.50
N PHE A 25 -0.73 -9.47 -4.36
CA PHE A 25 0.24 -8.53 -4.93
C PHE A 25 0.20 -8.54 -6.47
N GLU A 26 0.17 -9.71 -7.11
CA GLU A 26 0.11 -9.81 -8.58
C GLU A 26 -1.22 -9.25 -9.12
N ASP A 27 -2.34 -9.50 -8.46
CA ASP A 27 -3.63 -8.90 -8.79
C ASP A 27 -3.56 -7.37 -8.69
N TYR A 28 -2.96 -6.85 -7.64
CA TYR A 28 -2.77 -5.40 -7.47
C TYR A 28 -1.88 -4.80 -8.55
N ILE A 29 -0.76 -5.43 -8.89
CA ILE A 29 0.11 -5.00 -10.00
C ILE A 29 -0.68 -4.96 -11.31
N SER A 30 -1.47 -6.00 -11.60
CA SER A 30 -2.29 -6.09 -12.81
C SER A 30 -3.33 -4.96 -12.86
N MET A 31 -3.94 -4.62 -11.73
CA MET A 31 -4.88 -3.50 -11.64
C MET A 31 -4.21 -2.14 -11.89
N ILE A 32 -2.98 -1.93 -11.38
CA ILE A 32 -2.20 -0.71 -11.65
C ILE A 32 -1.91 -0.59 -13.14
N ILE A 33 -1.40 -1.66 -13.77
CA ILE A 33 -1.04 -1.66 -15.19
C ILE A 33 -2.27 -1.40 -16.06
N GLU A 34 -3.38 -2.04 -15.77
CA GLU A 34 -4.62 -1.85 -16.51
C GLU A 34 -5.15 -0.42 -16.36
N LYS A 35 -5.21 0.09 -15.12
CA LYS A 35 -5.67 1.45 -14.87
C LYS A 35 -4.76 2.52 -15.48
N ASN A 36 -3.47 2.24 -15.55
CA ASN A 36 -2.49 3.17 -16.13
C ASN A 36 -2.66 3.39 -17.63
N LYS A 37 -3.37 2.50 -18.34
CA LYS A 37 -3.77 2.70 -19.74
C LYS A 37 -4.82 3.81 -19.91
N GLU A 38 -5.62 4.07 -18.89
CA GLU A 38 -6.68 5.07 -18.90
C GLU A 38 -6.23 6.39 -18.27
N ILE A 39 -5.56 6.30 -17.11
CA ILE A 39 -5.11 7.45 -16.33
C ILE A 39 -3.75 7.15 -15.70
N ASN A 40 -2.89 8.16 -15.59
CA ASN A 40 -1.57 8.01 -15.00
C ASN A 40 -1.66 7.82 -13.47
N ILE A 41 -1.82 6.57 -13.03
CA ILE A 41 -1.75 6.19 -11.60
C ILE A 41 -0.32 6.25 -11.11
N ILE A 42 0.63 5.73 -11.92
CA ILE A 42 2.08 5.84 -11.74
C ILE A 42 2.72 6.31 -13.06
N SER A 43 3.98 6.75 -13.00
CA SER A 43 4.70 7.16 -14.21
C SER A 43 4.86 5.98 -15.19
N GLU A 44 4.82 6.25 -16.50
CA GLU A 44 4.92 5.23 -17.55
C GLU A 44 6.17 4.36 -17.43
N LYS A 45 7.33 4.97 -17.14
CA LYS A 45 8.58 4.21 -16.96
C LYS A 45 8.55 3.23 -15.77
N ASN A 46 7.66 3.44 -14.81
CA ASN A 46 7.46 2.58 -13.65
C ASN A 46 6.30 1.60 -13.84
N ALA A 47 5.51 1.72 -14.91
CA ALA A 47 4.35 0.89 -15.19
C ALA A 47 4.73 -0.46 -15.83
N GLN A 48 5.79 -1.09 -15.34
CA GLN A 48 6.23 -2.43 -15.75
C GLN A 48 6.13 -3.35 -14.53
N ASN A 49 5.63 -4.56 -14.75
CA ASN A 49 5.36 -5.53 -13.70
C ASN A 49 6.56 -5.75 -12.76
N SER A 50 7.75 -6.03 -13.31
CA SER A 50 8.96 -6.22 -12.51
C SER A 50 9.36 -4.97 -11.71
N ILE A 51 9.25 -3.80 -12.31
CA ILE A 51 9.60 -2.53 -11.64
C ILE A 51 8.63 -2.26 -10.49
N ILE A 52 7.33 -2.49 -10.68
CA ILE A 52 6.33 -2.33 -9.62
C ILE A 52 6.62 -3.31 -8.49
N ARG A 53 6.88 -4.58 -8.83
CA ARG A 53 7.21 -5.61 -7.83
C ARG A 53 8.45 -5.23 -7.03
N ASP A 54 9.59 -5.05 -7.70
CA ASP A 54 10.88 -4.95 -7.06
C ASP A 54 11.05 -3.62 -6.30
N ARG A 55 10.62 -2.50 -6.89
CA ARG A 55 10.84 -1.16 -6.31
C ARG A 55 9.69 -0.65 -5.44
N HIS A 56 8.51 -1.24 -5.56
CA HIS A 56 7.34 -0.70 -4.87
C HIS A 56 6.71 -1.70 -3.92
N ILE A 57 6.45 -2.93 -4.37
CA ILE A 57 5.79 -3.92 -3.52
C ILE A 57 6.74 -4.39 -2.41
N ILE A 58 7.94 -4.86 -2.80
CA ILE A 58 8.92 -5.42 -1.85
C ILE A 58 9.33 -4.36 -0.82
N ASP A 59 9.72 -3.16 -1.26
CA ASP A 59 10.09 -2.08 -0.35
C ASP A 59 8.96 -1.72 0.62
N SER A 60 7.72 -1.66 0.11
CA SER A 60 6.57 -1.29 0.94
C SER A 60 6.13 -2.40 1.89
N ALA A 61 6.30 -3.67 1.52
CA ALA A 61 5.94 -4.79 2.39
C ALA A 61 6.82 -4.86 3.64
N GLN A 62 8.10 -4.47 3.52
CA GLN A 62 9.04 -4.43 4.65
C GLN A 62 8.64 -3.41 5.74
N ILE A 63 7.79 -2.43 5.42
CA ILE A 63 7.30 -1.45 6.40
C ILE A 63 6.47 -2.11 7.49
N ILE A 64 5.93 -3.31 7.26
CA ILE A 64 5.10 -4.01 8.24
C ILE A 64 5.80 -4.17 9.60
N ASP A 65 7.13 -4.30 9.61
CA ASP A 65 7.93 -4.42 10.83
C ASP A 65 7.96 -3.13 11.67
N PHE A 66 7.56 -2.00 11.08
CA PHE A 66 7.51 -0.69 11.72
C PHE A 66 6.08 -0.23 12.05
N ILE A 67 5.07 -1.04 11.76
CA ILE A 67 3.67 -0.74 12.07
C ILE A 67 3.37 -1.17 13.50
N ASP A 68 2.79 -0.28 14.30
CA ASP A 68 2.27 -0.63 15.63
C ASP A 68 1.02 -1.51 15.49
N LEU A 69 1.22 -2.82 15.50
CA LEU A 69 0.16 -3.83 15.31
C LEU A 69 -0.86 -3.89 16.45
N ASN A 70 -0.62 -3.19 17.58
CA ASN A 70 -1.55 -3.11 18.71
C ASN A 70 -2.56 -1.95 18.55
N SER A 71 -2.35 -1.09 17.58
CA SER A 71 -3.26 0.02 17.30
C SER A 71 -4.43 -0.43 16.43
N ASP A 72 -5.56 0.27 16.53
CA ASP A 72 -6.75 0.00 15.72
C ASP A 72 -6.60 0.49 14.26
N THR A 73 -5.71 1.48 14.07
CA THR A 73 -5.56 2.15 12.77
C THR A 73 -4.10 2.51 12.46
N THR A 74 -3.76 2.46 11.18
CA THR A 74 -2.55 3.07 10.61
C THR A 74 -2.94 3.96 9.43
N THR A 75 -2.15 5.00 9.14
CA THR A 75 -2.52 6.01 8.15
C THR A 75 -1.42 6.22 7.12
N ASP A 76 -1.80 6.20 5.85
CA ASP A 76 -0.95 6.56 4.71
C ASP A 76 -1.36 7.94 4.17
N LEU A 77 -0.44 8.89 4.22
CA LEU A 77 -0.65 10.26 3.77
C LEU A 77 -0.12 10.47 2.35
N GLY A 78 -1.01 10.83 1.44
CA GLY A 78 -0.67 11.00 0.03
C GLY A 78 -0.51 9.65 -0.67
N SER A 79 -1.47 8.76 -0.48
CA SER A 79 -1.38 7.34 -0.87
C SER A 79 -1.11 7.10 -2.36
N GLY A 80 -1.47 8.05 -3.24
CA GLY A 80 -1.23 7.93 -4.67
C GLY A 80 -1.87 6.67 -5.27
N ALA A 81 -1.04 5.80 -5.83
CA ALA A 81 -1.46 4.49 -6.32
C ALA A 81 -1.76 3.48 -5.19
N GLY A 82 -1.52 3.84 -3.91
CA GLY A 82 -1.71 2.97 -2.76
C GLY A 82 -0.41 2.41 -2.17
N MET A 83 0.69 3.07 -2.42
CA MET A 83 2.02 2.62 -1.95
C MET A 83 2.57 3.62 -0.94
N PRO A 84 2.75 3.23 0.33
CA PRO A 84 2.75 1.86 0.86
C PRO A 84 1.40 1.34 1.37
N GLY A 85 0.37 2.16 1.50
CA GLY A 85 -0.84 1.86 2.27
C GLY A 85 -1.61 0.60 1.84
N ILE A 86 -1.84 0.37 0.55
CA ILE A 86 -2.50 -0.86 0.04
C ILE A 86 -1.64 -2.09 0.35
N ILE A 87 -0.32 -1.99 0.21
CA ILE A 87 0.59 -3.11 0.46
C ILE A 87 0.59 -3.48 1.93
N VAL A 88 0.61 -2.47 2.82
CA VAL A 88 0.44 -2.70 4.27
C VAL A 88 -0.91 -3.35 4.57
N ALA A 89 -2.00 -2.94 3.92
CA ALA A 89 -3.31 -3.56 4.09
C ALA A 89 -3.32 -5.04 3.64
N ILE A 90 -2.64 -5.38 2.55
CA ILE A 90 -2.46 -6.77 2.10
C ILE A 90 -1.66 -7.56 3.15
N MET A 91 -0.57 -7.00 3.67
CA MET A 91 0.24 -7.65 4.70
C MET A 91 -0.55 -7.85 6.02
N LEU A 92 -1.35 -6.86 6.43
CA LEU A 92 -2.23 -7.01 7.60
C LEU A 92 -3.29 -8.10 7.42
N LYS A 93 -3.83 -8.26 6.20
CA LYS A 93 -4.72 -9.37 5.84
C LYS A 93 -3.99 -10.72 5.99
N ASN A 94 -2.74 -10.83 5.51
CA ASN A 94 -1.89 -12.01 5.71
C ASN A 94 -1.71 -12.36 7.19
N LEU A 95 -1.46 -11.36 8.03
CA LEU A 95 -1.28 -11.51 9.47
C LEU A 95 -2.61 -11.75 10.21
N LYS A 96 -3.76 -11.75 9.51
CA LYS A 96 -5.11 -11.80 10.11
C LYS A 96 -5.34 -10.70 11.15
N ASN A 97 -4.67 -9.57 10.99
CA ASN A 97 -4.82 -8.41 11.85
C ASN A 97 -6.08 -7.62 11.49
N ASN A 98 -6.78 -7.11 12.48
CA ASN A 98 -8.04 -6.39 12.29
C ASN A 98 -7.86 -4.88 12.09
N MET A 99 -6.64 -4.38 12.15
CA MET A 99 -6.31 -2.98 11.95
C MET A 99 -6.87 -2.45 10.64
N ARG A 100 -7.37 -1.21 10.65
CA ARG A 100 -7.83 -0.50 9.48
C ARG A 100 -6.74 0.43 8.95
N VAL A 101 -6.53 0.42 7.65
CA VAL A 101 -5.59 1.33 6.98
C VAL A 101 -6.36 2.52 6.41
N HIS A 102 -6.06 3.71 6.90
CA HIS A 102 -6.61 4.96 6.40
C HIS A 102 -5.72 5.50 5.27
N LEU A 103 -6.30 5.72 4.09
CA LEU A 103 -5.61 6.19 2.90
C LEU A 103 -6.09 7.60 2.54
N TYR A 104 -5.21 8.57 2.61
CA TYR A 104 -5.50 9.96 2.26
C TYR A 104 -4.94 10.28 0.88
N GLU A 105 -5.81 10.58 -0.07
CA GLU A 105 -5.46 10.94 -1.46
C GLU A 105 -6.39 12.03 -1.98
N LYS A 106 -5.83 13.13 -2.46
CA LYS A 106 -6.62 14.28 -2.96
C LYS A 106 -7.22 14.05 -4.35
N SER A 107 -6.57 13.25 -5.20
CA SER A 107 -7.02 12.99 -6.56
C SER A 107 -8.27 12.11 -6.57
N TYR A 108 -9.34 12.58 -7.22
CA TYR A 108 -10.56 11.80 -7.42
C TYR A 108 -10.29 10.45 -8.10
N HIS A 109 -9.55 10.46 -9.20
CA HIS A 109 -9.26 9.25 -9.97
C HIS A 109 -8.45 8.23 -9.17
N LYS A 110 -7.42 8.68 -8.44
CA LYS A 110 -6.61 7.80 -7.59
C LYS A 110 -7.40 7.27 -6.41
N SER A 111 -8.22 8.11 -5.75
CA SER A 111 -9.10 7.67 -4.66
C SER A 111 -10.09 6.61 -5.11
N ASN A 112 -10.67 6.73 -6.30
CA ASN A 112 -11.55 5.71 -6.85
C ASN A 112 -10.80 4.41 -7.15
N PHE A 113 -9.60 4.49 -7.74
CA PHE A 113 -8.75 3.33 -7.94
C PHE A 113 -8.46 2.60 -6.61
N LEU A 114 -8.11 3.33 -5.55
CA LEU A 114 -7.89 2.74 -4.23
C LEU A 114 -9.14 2.01 -3.70
N ARG A 115 -10.34 2.55 -3.93
CA ARG A 115 -11.61 1.88 -3.56
C ARG A 115 -11.83 0.60 -4.37
N GLU A 116 -11.54 0.63 -5.68
CA GLU A 116 -11.62 -0.54 -6.56
C GLU A 116 -10.69 -1.66 -6.08
N VAL A 117 -9.41 -1.33 -5.80
CA VAL A 117 -8.42 -2.28 -5.26
C VAL A 117 -8.86 -2.84 -3.92
N SER A 118 -9.24 -1.97 -2.99
CA SER A 118 -9.68 -2.38 -1.65
C SER A 118 -10.85 -3.36 -1.69
N LYS A 119 -11.83 -3.10 -2.55
CA LYS A 119 -12.98 -3.99 -2.76
C LYS A 119 -12.57 -5.31 -3.40
N LYS A 120 -11.77 -5.26 -4.46
CA LYS A 120 -11.32 -6.46 -5.21
C LYS A 120 -10.54 -7.41 -4.33
N LEU A 121 -9.62 -6.89 -3.51
CA LEU A 121 -8.75 -7.68 -2.64
C LEU A 121 -9.33 -7.90 -1.24
N ASN A 122 -10.55 -7.41 -0.96
CA ASN A 122 -11.21 -7.51 0.33
C ASN A 122 -10.33 -7.00 1.50
N LEU A 123 -9.83 -5.77 1.37
CA LEU A 123 -8.93 -5.15 2.33
C LEU A 123 -9.70 -4.32 3.38
N LYS A 124 -9.16 -4.24 4.59
CA LYS A 124 -9.67 -3.37 5.66
C LYS A 124 -9.09 -1.97 5.52
N THR A 125 -9.59 -1.20 4.57
CA THR A 125 -9.16 0.17 4.32
C THR A 125 -10.31 1.16 4.43
N GLU A 126 -9.95 2.42 4.66
CA GLU A 126 -10.86 3.56 4.57
C GLU A 126 -10.19 4.66 3.76
N ILE A 127 -10.81 5.06 2.65
CA ILE A 127 -10.24 5.98 1.68
C ILE A 127 -10.85 7.37 1.87
N TYR A 128 -10.01 8.34 2.19
CA TYR A 128 -10.36 9.74 2.37
C TYR A 128 -9.87 10.56 1.17
N GLN A 129 -10.80 11.04 0.36
CA GLN A 129 -10.49 11.97 -0.73
C GLN A 129 -10.31 13.37 -0.17
N LYS A 130 -9.15 13.64 0.41
CA LYS A 130 -8.83 14.91 1.09
C LYS A 130 -7.38 15.31 0.85
N ASN A 131 -7.15 16.63 0.89
CA ASN A 131 -5.81 17.16 1.01
C ASN A 131 -5.30 16.94 2.44
N ILE A 132 -4.12 16.32 2.58
CA ILE A 132 -3.51 16.02 3.88
C ILE A 132 -3.25 17.28 4.72
N PHE A 133 -2.93 18.42 4.08
CA PHE A 133 -2.68 19.69 4.76
C PHE A 133 -3.95 20.29 5.41
N GLU A 134 -5.12 19.81 5.03
CA GLU A 134 -6.41 20.20 5.60
C GLU A 134 -6.86 19.26 6.74
N THR A 135 -6.10 18.18 6.96
CA THR A 135 -6.44 17.17 7.96
C THR A 135 -5.84 17.54 9.31
N LYS A 136 -6.70 17.72 10.29
CA LYS A 136 -6.32 18.02 11.68
C LYS A 136 -6.66 16.82 12.58
N ASN A 137 -5.86 16.61 13.62
CA ASN A 137 -6.13 15.64 14.68
C ASN A 137 -6.26 14.18 14.18
N LEU A 138 -5.27 13.69 13.41
CA LEU A 138 -5.19 12.28 13.07
C LEU A 138 -5.00 11.44 14.34
N LYS A 139 -5.94 10.53 14.57
CA LYS A 139 -5.81 9.50 15.62
C LYS A 139 -5.43 8.21 14.93
N THR A 140 -4.18 7.79 15.09
CA THR A 140 -3.64 6.61 14.42
C THR A 140 -2.37 6.16 15.16
N GLY A 141 -2.09 4.87 15.19
CA GLY A 141 -0.88 4.35 15.85
C GLY A 141 0.37 4.65 15.05
N THR A 142 0.32 4.50 13.74
CA THR A 142 1.45 4.75 12.85
C THR A 142 1.02 5.63 11.68
N ILE A 143 1.87 6.60 11.33
CA ILE A 143 1.73 7.39 10.11
C ILE A 143 2.84 6.98 9.15
N MET A 144 2.48 6.67 7.93
CA MET A 144 3.39 6.42 6.83
C MET A 144 3.12 7.40 5.69
N SER A 145 4.17 7.71 4.94
CA SER A 145 4.08 8.56 3.75
C SER A 145 5.22 8.23 2.82
N ARG A 146 4.93 8.25 1.52
CA ARG A 146 5.92 8.11 0.46
C ARG A 146 5.82 9.30 -0.48
N ALA A 147 6.97 9.94 -0.76
CA ALA A 147 7.07 10.99 -1.76
C ALA A 147 6.17 12.23 -1.55
N LEU A 148 5.96 12.66 -0.31
CA LEU A 148 5.47 14.01 -0.04
C LEU A 148 6.53 15.07 -0.33
N LEU A 149 7.79 14.66 -0.39
CA LEU A 149 8.98 15.45 -0.75
C LEU A 149 9.84 14.63 -1.71
N THR A 150 10.59 15.28 -2.56
CA THR A 150 11.24 14.86 -3.80
C THR A 150 12.16 13.63 -3.77
N ASP A 151 12.38 12.99 -2.64
CA ASP A 151 13.21 11.79 -2.51
C ASP A 151 12.41 10.61 -1.94
N PHE A 152 12.68 9.39 -2.42
CA PHE A 152 12.01 8.12 -2.13
C PHE A 152 12.15 7.68 -0.66
N THR A 153 11.84 8.55 0.28
CA THR A 153 11.92 8.22 1.70
C THR A 153 10.53 7.84 2.21
N ILE A 154 10.40 6.61 2.69
CA ILE A 154 9.23 6.20 3.46
C ILE A 154 9.46 6.67 4.90
N CYS A 155 8.63 7.59 5.37
CA CYS A 155 8.65 8.02 6.77
C CYS A 155 7.59 7.25 7.54
N VAL A 156 7.99 6.63 8.64
CA VAL A 156 7.08 6.06 9.63
C VAL A 156 7.21 6.89 10.91
N GLN A 157 6.11 7.41 11.38
CA GLN A 157 6.06 8.19 12.61
C GLN A 157 5.02 7.59 13.55
N TYR A 158 5.43 7.31 14.78
CA TYR A 158 4.52 6.89 15.84
C TYR A 158 3.89 8.10 16.50
N GLN A 159 2.58 8.06 16.71
CA GLN A 159 1.90 8.97 17.61
C GLN A 159 1.67 8.25 18.93
N SER A 160 2.28 8.74 19.99
CA SER A 160 1.95 8.30 21.34
C SER A 160 0.49 8.67 21.65
N PRO A 161 -0.24 7.81 22.38
CA PRO A 161 -1.62 8.05 22.77
C PRO A 161 -1.81 9.31 23.61
#